data_3f6ee853ab3d6c25d0ae03793cf07665
#
_entry.id   3f6ee853ab3d6c25d0ae03793cf07665
#
_cell.length_a   1.000
_cell.length_b   1.000
_cell.length_c   1.000
_cell.angle_alpha   90.00
_cell.angle_beta   90.00
_cell.angle_gamma   90.00
#
_symmetry.space_group_name_H-M   'P 1'
#
loop_
_entity.id
_entity.type
_entity.pdbx_description
1 polymer ?
#
loop_
_entity_poly.entity_id
_entity_poly.type
_entity_poly.pdbx_seq_one_letter_code
_entity_poly.pdbx_strand_id
1 'polypeptide(L)'
;MISLRHFTTFLLRSSRSVGLMLMLFLTCSLVSCDKLPRNGKLDGHWQLMELNGTSVRHEGTYWSFQLDLLQLKSLTHSPITEVQYSGGVVARFEHRGDSLILTKGYLMNRDYQQDILIDSTHQADLTAYGITEFPMRYRVLLLTDEELTLIADHHRLVFRKF
;
A
#
# COMPACT_ATOMS: atom_id res chain seq x y z
N MET A 1 -69.57 2.63 -12.96
CA MET A 1 -68.68 3.63 -13.57
C MET A 1 -67.56 3.92 -12.51
N ILE A 2 -66.47 3.21 -12.51
CA ILE A 2 -65.36 3.43 -11.59
C ILE A 2 -64.53 4.58 -12.18
N SER A 3 -64.42 5.64 -11.38
CA SER A 3 -63.92 6.96 -11.78
C SER A 3 -62.44 6.86 -12.26
N LEU A 4 -62.24 7.24 -13.52
CA LEU A 4 -60.94 7.36 -14.18
C LEU A 4 -59.94 8.24 -13.43
N ARG A 5 -60.40 9.07 -12.51
CA ARG A 5 -59.60 10.00 -11.69
C ARG A 5 -58.72 9.30 -10.63
N HIS A 6 -59.16 8.15 -10.09
CA HIS A 6 -58.35 7.42 -9.10
C HIS A 6 -57.17 6.67 -9.72
N PHE A 7 -57.28 6.27 -10.98
CA PHE A 7 -56.20 5.55 -11.67
C PHE A 7 -55.02 6.45 -12.03
N THR A 8 -55.31 7.68 -12.44
CA THR A 8 -54.27 8.65 -12.81
C THR A 8 -53.47 9.15 -11.59
N THR A 9 -54.10 9.33 -10.43
CA THR A 9 -53.45 9.74 -9.20
C THR A 9 -52.56 8.64 -8.62
N PHE A 10 -52.93 7.36 -8.82
CA PHE A 10 -52.15 6.22 -8.38
C PHE A 10 -50.85 6.08 -9.21
N LEU A 11 -50.94 6.23 -10.54
CA LEU A 11 -49.78 6.19 -11.45
C LEU A 11 -48.80 7.34 -11.22
N LEU A 12 -49.28 8.54 -10.96
CA LEU A 12 -48.44 9.72 -10.68
C LEU A 12 -47.72 9.59 -9.32
N ARG A 13 -48.35 8.94 -8.34
CA ARG A 13 -47.77 8.70 -7.02
C ARG A 13 -46.68 7.62 -7.09
N SER A 14 -46.90 6.56 -7.89
CA SER A 14 -45.89 5.51 -8.14
C SER A 14 -44.66 6.05 -8.88
N SER A 15 -44.87 6.91 -9.90
CA SER A 15 -43.77 7.53 -10.66
C SER A 15 -42.87 8.42 -9.79
N ARG A 16 -43.44 9.16 -8.83
CA ARG A 16 -42.66 9.98 -7.89
C ARG A 16 -41.82 9.14 -6.95
N SER A 17 -42.33 8.00 -6.45
CA SER A 17 -41.62 7.09 -5.57
C SER A 17 -40.45 6.38 -6.31
N VAL A 18 -40.66 5.98 -7.56
CA VAL A 18 -39.67 5.39 -8.43
C VAL A 18 -38.53 6.39 -8.74
N GLY A 19 -38.90 7.65 -9.05
CA GLY A 19 -37.93 8.72 -9.28
C GLY A 19 -37.08 9.01 -8.05
N LEU A 20 -37.71 9.05 -6.86
CA LEU A 20 -36.99 9.26 -5.59
C LEU A 20 -36.01 8.09 -5.25
N MET A 21 -36.47 6.84 -5.50
CA MET A 21 -35.61 5.65 -5.33
C MET A 21 -34.45 5.65 -6.31
N LEU A 22 -34.67 6.01 -7.57
CA LEU A 22 -33.61 6.10 -8.58
C LEU A 22 -32.60 7.19 -8.23
N MET A 23 -33.05 8.33 -7.71
CA MET A 23 -32.20 9.42 -7.28
C MET A 23 -31.37 9.02 -6.04
N LEU A 24 -31.97 8.27 -5.11
CA LEU A 24 -31.27 7.74 -3.93
C LEU A 24 -30.20 6.70 -4.32
N PHE A 25 -30.49 5.82 -5.30
CA PHE A 25 -29.53 4.87 -5.84
C PHE A 25 -28.37 5.58 -6.56
N LEU A 26 -28.66 6.64 -7.32
CA LEU A 26 -27.64 7.40 -8.05
C LEU A 26 -26.72 8.17 -7.09
N THR A 27 -27.24 8.69 -5.97
CA THR A 27 -26.40 9.37 -4.96
C THR A 27 -25.55 8.39 -4.17
N CYS A 28 -26.02 7.18 -3.89
CA CYS A 28 -25.22 6.14 -3.24
C CYS A 28 -24.07 5.63 -4.11
N SER A 29 -24.21 5.61 -5.42
CA SER A 29 -23.12 5.18 -6.34
C SER A 29 -22.02 6.24 -6.51
N LEU A 30 -22.25 7.49 -6.13
CA LEU A 30 -21.24 8.56 -6.16
C LEU A 30 -20.41 8.61 -4.87
N VAL A 31 -20.80 7.92 -3.81
CA VAL A 31 -19.97 7.68 -2.63
C VAL A 31 -19.12 6.43 -2.88
N SER A 32 -18.37 6.43 -3.97
CA SER A 32 -17.23 5.54 -4.11
C SER A 32 -16.28 5.90 -2.97
N CYS A 33 -15.98 4.94 -2.10
CA CYS A 33 -14.88 5.08 -1.14
C CYS A 33 -13.58 5.21 -1.93
N ASP A 34 -13.29 6.38 -2.46
CA ASP A 34 -11.93 6.78 -2.74
C ASP A 34 -11.24 6.79 -1.38
N LYS A 35 -10.59 5.68 -1.07
CA LYS A 35 -9.64 5.63 0.05
C LYS A 35 -8.56 6.64 -0.30
N LEU A 36 -8.72 7.86 0.19
CA LEU A 36 -7.69 8.87 0.09
C LEU A 36 -6.39 8.23 0.56
N PRO A 37 -5.31 8.30 -0.22
CA PRO A 37 -4.03 7.71 0.14
C PRO A 37 -3.62 8.29 1.50
N ARG A 38 -3.49 7.43 2.52
CA ARG A 38 -3.21 7.84 3.90
C ARG A 38 -1.87 8.54 4.02
N ASN A 39 -0.91 8.15 3.17
CA ASN A 39 0.45 8.68 3.15
C ASN A 39 0.71 9.56 1.93
N GLY A 40 -0.37 10.06 1.29
CA GLY A 40 -0.28 10.90 0.11
C GLY A 40 0.45 10.23 -1.04
N LYS A 41 1.45 10.90 -1.59
CA LYS A 41 2.23 10.42 -2.74
C LYS A 41 3.05 9.16 -2.44
N LEU A 42 3.33 8.87 -1.16
CA LEU A 42 4.12 7.70 -0.75
C LEU A 42 3.36 6.39 -1.01
N ASP A 43 2.02 6.38 -0.87
CA ASP A 43 1.23 5.17 -1.11
C ASP A 43 1.38 4.66 -2.54
N GLY A 44 1.47 3.34 -2.69
CA GLY A 44 1.60 2.64 -3.98
C GLY A 44 2.84 1.76 -4.08
N HIS A 45 3.18 1.39 -5.32
CA HIS A 45 4.27 0.47 -5.63
C HIS A 45 5.47 1.24 -6.18
N TRP A 46 6.64 0.99 -5.58
CA TRP A 46 7.89 1.66 -5.91
C TRP A 46 8.96 0.64 -6.26
N GLN A 47 9.47 0.70 -7.49
CA GLN A 47 10.60 -0.12 -7.92
C GLN A 47 11.92 0.54 -7.52
N LEU A 48 12.77 -0.18 -6.82
CA LEU A 48 14.14 0.26 -6.52
C LEU A 48 14.97 0.27 -7.81
N MET A 49 15.45 1.44 -8.17
CA MET A 49 16.23 1.68 -9.39
C MET A 49 17.73 1.70 -9.11
N GLU A 50 18.10 2.37 -8.01
CA GLU A 50 19.50 2.52 -7.60
C GLU A 50 19.64 2.31 -6.09
N LEU A 51 20.71 1.62 -5.71
CA LEU A 51 21.17 1.46 -4.35
C LEU A 51 22.63 1.93 -4.27
N ASN A 52 22.89 2.99 -3.50
CA ASN A 52 24.21 3.60 -3.33
C ASN A 52 24.91 3.99 -4.65
N GLY A 53 24.12 4.49 -5.62
CA GLY A 53 24.60 4.88 -6.94
C GLY A 53 24.81 3.73 -7.94
N THR A 54 24.57 2.49 -7.51
CA THR A 54 24.60 1.33 -8.39
C THR A 54 23.20 1.00 -8.87
N SER A 55 23.02 0.80 -10.18
CA SER A 55 21.74 0.40 -10.75
C SER A 55 21.41 -1.04 -10.35
N VAL A 56 20.24 -1.21 -9.71
CA VAL A 56 19.70 -2.51 -9.28
C VAL A 56 18.34 -2.80 -9.93
N ARG A 57 18.00 -2.06 -10.99
CA ARG A 57 16.73 -2.19 -11.70
C ARG A 57 16.41 -3.62 -12.14
N HIS A 58 17.43 -4.36 -12.55
CA HIS A 58 17.31 -5.74 -13.05
C HIS A 58 16.91 -6.74 -11.96
N GLU A 59 17.11 -6.40 -10.69
CA GLU A 59 16.77 -7.25 -9.55
C GLU A 59 15.26 -7.31 -9.29
N GLY A 60 14.50 -6.33 -9.83
CA GLY A 60 13.06 -6.29 -9.65
C GLY A 60 12.66 -6.21 -8.18
N THR A 61 13.31 -5.33 -7.43
CA THR A 61 13.04 -5.08 -6.01
C THR A 61 11.99 -3.99 -5.87
N TYR A 62 10.93 -4.27 -5.11
CA TYR A 62 9.78 -3.38 -4.92
C TYR A 62 9.49 -3.14 -3.45
N TRP A 63 9.14 -1.88 -3.16
CA TRP A 63 8.54 -1.43 -1.92
C TRP A 63 7.10 -1.02 -2.19
N SER A 64 6.15 -1.59 -1.44
CA SER A 64 4.72 -1.28 -1.61
C SER A 64 4.16 -0.72 -0.31
N PHE A 65 3.83 0.57 -0.33
CA PHE A 65 3.29 1.28 0.82
C PHE A 65 1.77 1.29 0.78
N GLN A 66 1.15 0.88 1.89
CA GLN A 66 -0.30 0.95 2.07
C GLN A 66 -0.63 1.06 3.57
N LEU A 67 -1.39 2.08 3.95
CA LEU A 67 -1.74 2.37 5.35
C LEU A 67 -0.49 2.62 6.21
N ASP A 68 -0.15 1.69 7.09
CA ASP A 68 1.05 1.68 7.95
C ASP A 68 1.96 0.48 7.66
N LEU A 69 1.73 -0.19 6.53
CA LEU A 69 2.46 -1.37 6.10
C LEU A 69 3.29 -1.08 4.85
N LEU A 70 4.51 -1.55 4.88
CA LEU A 70 5.43 -1.66 3.75
C LEU A 70 5.62 -3.13 3.43
N GLN A 71 5.21 -3.56 2.24
CA GLN A 71 5.53 -4.89 1.74
C GLN A 71 6.81 -4.81 0.90
N LEU A 72 7.73 -5.75 1.16
CA LEU A 72 8.97 -5.92 0.42
C LEU A 72 8.87 -7.12 -0.51
N LYS A 73 9.26 -6.95 -1.77
CA LYS A 73 9.29 -8.01 -2.77
C LYS A 73 10.50 -7.83 -3.67
N SER A 74 11.18 -8.93 -3.99
CA SER A 74 12.17 -8.98 -5.07
C SER A 74 11.88 -10.18 -5.98
N LEU A 75 12.22 -10.04 -7.25
CA LEU A 75 12.10 -11.13 -8.22
C LEU A 75 13.32 -12.04 -8.23
N THR A 76 14.46 -11.54 -7.76
CA THR A 76 15.76 -12.25 -7.78
C THR A 76 16.26 -12.65 -6.39
N HIS A 77 15.86 -11.91 -5.35
CA HIS A 77 16.29 -12.14 -3.98
C HIS A 77 15.14 -12.66 -3.11
N SER A 78 15.39 -13.75 -2.40
CA SER A 78 14.52 -14.16 -1.30
C SER A 78 15.18 -13.70 0.01
N PRO A 79 14.50 -12.85 0.79
CA PRO A 79 15.04 -12.43 2.09
C PRO A 79 15.02 -13.56 3.13
N ILE A 80 14.49 -14.71 2.75
CA ILE A 80 14.24 -15.83 3.63
C ILE A 80 14.89 -17.07 3.04
N THR A 81 15.84 -17.64 3.76
CA THR A 81 16.51 -18.89 3.39
C THR A 81 15.74 -20.13 3.85
N GLU A 82 14.83 -19.99 4.81
CA GLU A 82 14.04 -21.09 5.34
C GLU A 82 12.72 -21.26 4.59
N VAL A 83 12.48 -22.46 4.07
CA VAL A 83 11.33 -22.83 3.22
C VAL A 83 9.98 -22.64 3.91
N GLN A 84 9.96 -22.59 5.25
CA GLN A 84 8.73 -22.45 6.04
C GLN A 84 8.09 -21.05 5.99
N TYR A 85 8.78 -20.03 5.43
CA TYR A 85 8.29 -18.66 5.38
C TYR A 85 8.01 -18.24 3.92
N SER A 86 6.95 -18.77 3.33
CA SER A 86 6.62 -18.56 1.92
C SER A 86 6.01 -17.18 1.58
N GLY A 87 5.78 -16.34 2.57
CA GLY A 87 4.94 -15.14 2.40
C GLY A 87 5.67 -13.84 2.03
N GLY A 88 7.00 -13.76 2.15
CA GLY A 88 7.76 -12.52 1.98
C GLY A 88 7.93 -11.73 3.28
N VAL A 89 8.28 -10.45 3.17
CA VAL A 89 8.52 -9.56 4.31
C VAL A 89 7.57 -8.38 4.28
N VAL A 90 7.04 -8.02 5.44
CA VAL A 90 6.33 -6.76 5.67
C VAL A 90 6.98 -5.99 6.80
N ALA A 91 6.94 -4.66 6.73
CA ALA A 91 7.40 -3.80 7.79
C ALA A 91 6.30 -2.82 8.21
N ARG A 92 6.30 -2.42 9.47
CA ARG A 92 5.53 -1.26 9.94
C ARG A 92 6.34 -0.01 9.70
N PHE A 93 5.67 1.06 9.26
CA PHE A 93 6.33 2.33 9.06
C PHE A 93 5.51 3.51 9.58
N GLU A 94 6.23 4.61 9.83
CA GLU A 94 5.67 5.93 10.09
C GLU A 94 6.28 6.91 9.08
N HIS A 95 5.44 7.76 8.48
CA HIS A 95 5.87 8.83 7.59
C HIS A 95 5.40 10.18 8.14
N ARG A 96 6.34 11.08 8.42
CA ARG A 96 6.07 12.43 8.95
C ARG A 96 7.03 13.44 8.31
N GLY A 97 6.48 14.29 7.46
CA GLY A 97 7.28 15.29 6.74
C GLY A 97 8.34 14.65 5.86
N ASP A 98 9.61 14.90 6.16
CA ASP A 98 10.77 14.33 5.47
C ASP A 98 11.32 13.07 6.14
N SER A 99 10.63 12.51 7.12
CA SER A 99 11.09 11.35 7.87
C SER A 99 10.22 10.12 7.59
N LEU A 100 10.84 9.03 7.11
CA LEU A 100 10.25 7.71 6.98
C LEU A 100 10.97 6.77 7.95
N ILE A 101 10.23 6.18 8.89
CA ILE A 101 10.77 5.29 9.91
C ILE A 101 10.17 3.92 9.73
N LEU A 102 10.99 2.92 9.45
CA LEU A 102 10.60 1.50 9.52
C LEU A 102 10.77 1.05 10.96
N THR A 103 9.69 0.73 11.64
CA THR A 103 9.70 0.48 13.10
C THR A 103 9.95 -0.99 13.44
N LYS A 104 9.31 -1.90 12.70
CA LYS A 104 9.39 -3.36 12.90
C LYS A 104 9.24 -4.09 11.58
N GLY A 105 10.00 -5.18 11.41
CA GLY A 105 9.87 -6.09 10.28
C GLY A 105 9.27 -7.41 10.70
N TYR A 106 8.57 -8.08 9.80
CA TYR A 106 7.94 -9.38 10.02
C TYR A 106 8.13 -10.28 8.80
N LEU A 107 8.45 -11.54 9.06
CA LEU A 107 8.35 -12.62 8.08
C LEU A 107 6.88 -13.04 7.99
N MET A 108 6.32 -12.99 6.79
CA MET A 108 4.93 -13.41 6.56
C MET A 108 4.85 -14.94 6.60
N ASN A 109 4.11 -15.47 7.55
CA ASN A 109 3.86 -16.90 7.68
C ASN A 109 2.40 -17.23 7.39
N ARG A 110 2.11 -17.54 6.13
CA ARG A 110 0.74 -17.82 5.68
C ARG A 110 0.22 -19.17 6.15
N ASP A 111 1.11 -20.13 6.38
CA ASP A 111 0.72 -21.50 6.75
C ASP A 111 0.22 -21.57 8.19
N TYR A 112 0.77 -20.75 9.09
CA TYR A 112 0.39 -20.71 10.49
C TYR A 112 -0.44 -19.48 10.87
N GLN A 113 -0.81 -18.63 9.89
CA GLN A 113 -1.62 -17.42 10.06
C GLN A 113 -1.05 -16.42 11.10
N GLN A 114 0.23 -16.49 11.37
CA GLN A 114 0.91 -15.61 12.33
C GLN A 114 2.25 -15.12 11.75
N ASP A 115 2.38 -13.81 11.57
CA ASP A 115 3.62 -13.19 11.14
C ASP A 115 4.65 -13.23 12.27
N ILE A 116 5.91 -13.47 11.91
CA ILE A 116 7.02 -13.64 12.85
C ILE A 116 7.87 -12.39 12.85
N LEU A 117 8.07 -11.80 14.03
CA LEU A 117 8.92 -10.62 14.20
C LEU A 117 10.36 -10.93 13.79
N ILE A 118 10.93 -10.07 12.94
CA ILE A 118 12.37 -10.11 12.62
C ILE A 118 13.14 -9.55 13.81
N ASP A 119 13.95 -10.38 14.44
CA ASP A 119 14.78 -10.09 15.60
C ASP A 119 16.08 -10.88 15.55
N SER A 120 16.80 -10.95 16.67
CA SER A 120 18.04 -11.73 16.76
C SER A 120 17.85 -13.25 16.58
N THR A 121 16.65 -13.75 16.80
CA THR A 121 16.29 -15.17 16.67
C THR A 121 15.83 -15.52 15.26
N HIS A 122 15.04 -14.60 14.66
CA HIS A 122 14.48 -14.77 13.32
C HIS A 122 15.04 -13.67 12.42
N GLN A 123 16.13 -13.99 11.72
CA GLN A 123 16.84 -13.04 10.87
C GLN A 123 16.36 -13.13 9.42
N ALA A 124 16.43 -11.99 8.72
CA ALA A 124 16.22 -11.89 7.29
C ALA A 124 17.32 -11.02 6.68
N ASP A 125 17.86 -11.41 5.54
CA ASP A 125 18.75 -10.54 4.78
C ASP A 125 17.93 -9.56 3.95
N LEU A 126 17.92 -8.32 4.39
CA LEU A 126 17.19 -7.23 3.74
C LEU A 126 18.11 -6.21 3.06
N THR A 127 19.40 -6.50 2.95
CA THR A 127 20.40 -5.60 2.35
C THR A 127 20.11 -5.27 0.89
N ALA A 128 19.61 -6.24 0.11
CA ALA A 128 19.14 -6.01 -1.26
C ALA A 128 17.94 -5.05 -1.38
N TYR A 129 17.24 -4.83 -0.26
CA TYR A 129 16.16 -3.85 -0.16
C TYR A 129 16.64 -2.50 0.37
N GLY A 130 17.93 -2.40 0.75
CA GLY A 130 18.49 -1.21 1.36
C GLY A 130 18.17 -1.06 2.85
N ILE A 131 17.73 -2.16 3.52
CA ILE A 131 17.38 -2.21 4.94
C ILE A 131 18.45 -3.03 5.65
N THR A 132 19.03 -2.50 6.73
CA THR A 132 20.09 -3.17 7.50
C THR A 132 19.62 -3.64 8.87
N GLU A 133 18.64 -2.94 9.45
CA GLU A 133 18.14 -3.22 10.79
C GLU A 133 16.74 -2.67 11.03
N PHE A 134 16.11 -3.03 12.14
CA PHE A 134 14.91 -2.39 12.66
C PHE A 134 15.15 -1.94 14.11
N PRO A 135 14.73 -0.70 14.47
CA PRO A 135 14.14 0.32 13.62
C PRO A 135 15.15 1.00 12.71
N MET A 136 14.76 1.37 11.48
CA MET A 136 15.59 2.11 10.53
C MET A 136 14.90 3.43 10.12
N ARG A 137 15.66 4.53 10.12
CA ARG A 137 15.16 5.86 9.74
C ARG A 137 15.77 6.32 8.43
N TYR A 138 14.91 6.73 7.51
CA TYR A 138 15.28 7.41 6.28
C TYR A 138 14.85 8.87 6.32
N ARG A 139 15.65 9.73 5.72
CA ARG A 139 15.22 11.06 5.30
C ARG A 139 14.73 11.01 3.86
N VAL A 140 13.55 11.55 3.60
CA VAL A 140 12.96 11.68 2.27
C VAL A 140 13.57 12.90 1.61
N LEU A 141 14.43 12.70 0.61
CA LEU A 141 15.05 13.79 -0.14
C LEU A 141 14.14 14.29 -1.27
N LEU A 142 13.39 13.37 -1.89
CA LEU A 142 12.46 13.65 -2.96
C LEU A 142 11.27 12.70 -2.85
N LEU A 143 10.05 13.25 -3.02
CA LEU A 143 8.82 12.48 -3.13
C LEU A 143 7.89 13.18 -4.12
N THR A 144 7.81 12.67 -5.32
CA THR A 144 6.90 13.10 -6.38
C THR A 144 5.87 12.01 -6.67
N ASP A 145 5.08 12.17 -7.71
CA ASP A 145 4.15 11.12 -8.16
C ASP A 145 4.87 10.00 -8.92
N GLU A 146 6.13 10.19 -9.30
CA GLU A 146 6.91 9.24 -10.11
C GLU A 146 8.21 8.80 -9.45
N GLU A 147 8.79 9.59 -8.57
CA GLU A 147 10.12 9.37 -8.00
C GLU A 147 10.12 9.54 -6.48
N LEU A 148 10.81 8.61 -5.79
CA LEU A 148 11.12 8.67 -4.36
C LEU A 148 12.62 8.49 -4.18
N THR A 149 13.26 9.41 -3.45
CA THR A 149 14.66 9.28 -3.04
C THR A 149 14.75 9.30 -1.52
N LEU A 150 15.34 8.26 -0.98
CA LEU A 150 15.58 8.08 0.47
C LEU A 150 17.08 8.10 0.76
N ILE A 151 17.44 8.57 1.96
CA ILE A 151 18.80 8.46 2.48
C ILE A 151 18.76 8.07 3.95
N ALA A 152 19.61 7.11 4.34
CA ALA A 152 19.86 6.71 5.73
C ALA A 152 21.34 6.46 5.89
N ASP A 153 22.01 7.17 6.80
CA ASP A 153 23.46 7.11 7.03
C ASP A 153 24.26 7.18 5.70
N HIS A 154 24.78 6.06 5.24
CA HIS A 154 25.52 5.95 3.99
C HIS A 154 24.74 5.29 2.85
N HIS A 155 23.43 4.98 3.08
CA HIS A 155 22.57 4.33 2.10
C HIS A 155 21.69 5.34 1.38
N ARG A 156 21.83 5.40 0.05
CA ARG A 156 20.95 6.18 -0.82
C ARG A 156 20.14 5.23 -1.69
N LEU A 157 18.83 5.37 -1.65
CA LEU A 157 17.89 4.58 -2.42
C LEU A 157 17.13 5.51 -3.37
N VAL A 158 17.06 5.13 -4.64
CA VAL A 158 16.26 5.84 -5.65
C VAL A 158 15.23 4.88 -6.21
N PHE A 159 13.97 5.29 -6.16
CA PHE A 159 12.84 4.52 -6.62
C PHE A 159 12.09 5.25 -7.72
N ARG A 160 11.44 4.47 -8.57
CA ARG A 160 10.45 4.94 -9.53
C ARG A 160 9.10 4.31 -9.20
N LYS A 161 8.02 5.09 -9.29
CA LYS A 161 6.67 4.58 -9.10
C LYS A 161 6.29 3.64 -10.25
N PHE A 162 5.66 2.54 -9.91
CA PHE A 162 5.30 1.49 -10.86
C PHE A 162 3.79 1.49 -11.12
#